data_09966dc1e2b339d7f31457ecad8ca3d2
#
_entry.id   09966dc1e2b339d7f31457ecad8ca3d2
#
_cell.length_a   1.000
_cell.length_b   1.000
_cell.length_c   1.000
_cell.angle_alpha   90.00
_cell.angle_beta   90.00
_cell.angle_gamma   90.00
#
_symmetry.space_group_name_H-M   'P 1'
#
loop_
_entity.id
_entity.type
_entity.pdbx_description
1 polymer ?
#
loop_
_entity_poly.entity_id
_entity_poly.type
_entity_poly.pdbx_seq_one_letter_code
_entity_poly.pdbx_strand_id
1 'polypeptide(L)'
;MSIKLLGFAKKCATVLYSRNTVLNSNFAKTITTSSCCKVMIQQEVAKLLALKAELASDDAGPQKFTLKTPKGTRDYNPQQMTIRNNVLQKIIEVFKKHGAECIDTPVFELKEVLTGKYGEDSKLIYDLKDQGGEILSLRYDLTVPLARYLAMSKISTLKRYHIAKVYRRDNPAMTRGRYREFYQCDFDIAGQYDIMVPDAECLKVVTEILDSLDIGKYVLKVNHRRLLDGMFEACGVPDDKFRAACSAVDKLDKSPWEEVRTELINEKGITPDAADRIGKYVRLSGSTELIEKLLQDHTLTAAKPSVDGLCGIKILLDYCEIYGIKNKVVFDLSLARGLDYYTGVIYEAVLTEPIKIGNEEQSVGSIAGGGRYDNLVGMFDSKNKQVPCVGVSIGVERIFSVMEAKLAAGDMHVRTNEIEVYVISAQKNFLEERMRICNELWNAGIKAEQSYKKNPKMLTQLQHCEEYGIPLAVVLGESELKRGVVKIRHIKSRSEEEIPRGKLLAEITERIANLGKIEMNGNGK
;
A
#
# COMPACT_ATOMS: atom_id res chain seq x y z
N MET A 1 -5.31 -44.84 0.59
CA MET A 1 -6.69 -44.37 0.49
C MET A 1 -6.98 -43.46 -0.73
N SER A 2 -5.95 -43.00 -1.46
CA SER A 2 -6.09 -42.16 -2.67
C SER A 2 -6.63 -42.85 -3.94
N ILE A 3 -6.57 -44.17 -4.05
CA ILE A 3 -6.93 -44.88 -5.28
C ILE A 3 -8.46 -45.13 -5.42
N LYS A 4 -9.21 -45.16 -4.31
CA LYS A 4 -10.66 -45.33 -4.34
C LYS A 4 -11.44 -44.05 -4.70
N LEU A 5 -10.90 -42.87 -4.40
CA LEU A 5 -11.52 -41.57 -4.74
C LEU A 5 -11.35 -41.22 -6.24
N LEU A 6 -10.23 -41.60 -6.84
CA LEU A 6 -10.06 -41.44 -8.32
C LEU A 6 -11.00 -42.35 -9.13
N GLY A 7 -11.34 -43.51 -8.59
CA GLY A 7 -12.28 -44.46 -9.22
C GLY A 7 -13.73 -43.94 -9.24
N PHE A 8 -14.15 -43.21 -8.20
CA PHE A 8 -15.49 -42.63 -8.10
C PHE A 8 -15.67 -41.41 -9.00
N ALA A 9 -14.67 -40.53 -9.06
CA ALA A 9 -14.69 -39.37 -9.97
C ALA A 9 -14.67 -39.79 -11.45
N LYS A 10 -13.93 -40.84 -11.81
CA LYS A 10 -13.98 -41.40 -13.17
C LYS A 10 -15.32 -42.06 -13.52
N LYS A 11 -15.99 -42.73 -12.56
CA LYS A 11 -17.33 -43.30 -12.81
C LYS A 11 -18.40 -42.23 -12.98
N CYS A 12 -18.36 -41.12 -12.23
CA CYS A 12 -19.29 -40.00 -12.45
C CYS A 12 -19.05 -39.29 -13.78
N ALA A 13 -17.80 -39.12 -14.22
CA ALA A 13 -17.47 -38.53 -15.51
C ALA A 13 -17.91 -39.44 -16.70
N THR A 14 -17.78 -40.76 -16.56
CA THR A 14 -18.15 -41.72 -17.62
C THR A 14 -19.67 -41.85 -17.77
N VAL A 15 -20.44 -41.69 -16.71
CA VAL A 15 -21.93 -41.69 -16.77
C VAL A 15 -22.46 -40.40 -17.40
N LEU A 16 -21.75 -39.29 -17.28
CA LEU A 16 -22.09 -38.01 -17.93
C LEU A 16 -21.69 -37.97 -19.42
N TYR A 17 -20.70 -38.79 -19.85
CA TYR A 17 -20.21 -38.78 -21.23
C TYR A 17 -20.88 -39.81 -22.13
N SER A 18 -21.58 -40.82 -21.60
CA SER A 18 -22.20 -41.90 -22.39
C SER A 18 -23.68 -41.67 -22.78
N ARG A 19 -24.25 -40.51 -22.44
CA ARG A 19 -25.58 -40.09 -22.91
C ARG A 19 -25.51 -38.77 -23.68
N ASN A 20 -24.83 -38.82 -24.83
CA ASN A 20 -24.94 -37.81 -25.86
C ASN A 20 -26.24 -38.08 -26.64
N THR A 21 -27.35 -37.60 -26.17
CA THR A 21 -28.54 -37.31 -26.93
C THR A 21 -29.09 -35.97 -26.45
N VAL A 22 -29.08 -35.04 -27.36
CA VAL A 22 -29.71 -33.72 -27.35
C VAL A 22 -30.60 -33.45 -26.12
N LEU A 23 -30.02 -32.88 -25.07
CA LEU A 23 -30.78 -32.27 -23.97
C LEU A 23 -30.73 -30.76 -24.16
N ASN A 24 -31.90 -30.22 -24.47
CA ASN A 24 -32.23 -28.82 -24.63
C ASN A 24 -31.59 -27.95 -23.54
N SER A 25 -31.00 -26.81 -23.93
CA SER A 25 -30.34 -25.83 -23.04
C SER A 25 -31.22 -25.30 -21.88
N ASN A 26 -32.53 -25.54 -21.96
CA ASN A 26 -33.50 -25.18 -20.92
C ASN A 26 -33.52 -26.16 -19.73
N PHE A 27 -33.09 -27.41 -19.90
CA PHE A 27 -33.12 -28.40 -18.79
C PHE A 27 -31.95 -28.20 -17.82
N ALA A 28 -30.80 -27.76 -18.30
CA ALA A 28 -29.64 -27.41 -17.45
C ALA A 28 -29.90 -26.15 -16.59
N LYS A 29 -30.65 -25.18 -17.13
CA LYS A 29 -31.07 -23.98 -16.39
C LYS A 29 -32.09 -24.27 -15.28
N THR A 30 -32.95 -25.27 -15.47
CA THR A 30 -34.01 -25.65 -14.51
C THR A 30 -33.45 -26.37 -13.28
N ILE A 31 -32.33 -27.11 -13.41
CA ILE A 31 -31.67 -27.80 -12.28
C ILE A 31 -30.94 -26.80 -11.35
N THR A 32 -30.43 -25.69 -11.89
CA THR A 32 -29.71 -24.68 -11.10
C THR A 32 -30.63 -23.70 -10.35
N THR A 33 -31.92 -23.67 -10.65
CA THR A 33 -32.88 -22.71 -10.04
C THR A 33 -33.81 -23.34 -9.03
N SER A 34 -33.87 -24.68 -8.88
CA SER A 34 -34.71 -25.33 -7.88
C SER A 34 -34.17 -25.10 -6.47
N SER A 35 -34.95 -24.45 -5.62
CA SER A 35 -34.66 -24.22 -4.19
C SER A 35 -34.33 -25.53 -3.47
N CYS A 36 -34.92 -26.64 -3.88
CA CYS A 36 -34.67 -27.99 -3.33
C CYS A 36 -33.25 -28.50 -3.63
N CYS A 37 -32.70 -28.27 -4.83
CA CYS A 37 -31.33 -28.68 -5.17
C CYS A 37 -30.29 -27.86 -4.39
N LYS A 38 -30.54 -26.57 -4.16
CA LYS A 38 -29.65 -25.73 -3.33
C LYS A 38 -29.61 -26.21 -1.88
N VAL A 39 -30.75 -26.56 -1.31
CA VAL A 39 -30.84 -27.10 0.05
C VAL A 39 -30.13 -28.46 0.17
N MET A 40 -30.33 -29.36 -0.81
CA MET A 40 -29.62 -30.66 -0.83
C MET A 40 -28.10 -30.50 -0.95
N ILE A 41 -27.63 -29.62 -1.82
CA ILE A 41 -26.19 -29.33 -1.96
C ILE A 41 -25.63 -28.73 -0.66
N GLN A 42 -26.35 -27.81 -0.01
CA GLN A 42 -25.94 -27.24 1.27
C GLN A 42 -25.88 -28.27 2.38
N GLN A 43 -26.85 -29.20 2.45
CA GLN A 43 -26.86 -30.30 3.40
C GLN A 43 -25.69 -31.28 3.16
N GLU A 44 -25.38 -31.61 1.92
CA GLU A 44 -24.28 -32.51 1.59
C GLU A 44 -22.91 -31.86 1.84
N VAL A 45 -22.77 -30.56 1.56
CA VAL A 45 -21.58 -29.78 1.95
C VAL A 45 -21.43 -29.69 3.47
N ALA A 46 -22.52 -29.50 4.21
CA ALA A 46 -22.49 -29.50 5.67
C ALA A 46 -22.08 -30.87 6.24
N LYS A 47 -22.59 -31.98 5.68
CA LYS A 47 -22.16 -33.35 6.06
C LYS A 47 -20.69 -33.58 5.76
N LEU A 48 -20.18 -33.17 4.60
CA LEU A 48 -18.77 -33.30 4.25
C LEU A 48 -17.87 -32.45 5.17
N LEU A 49 -18.33 -31.27 5.56
CA LEU A 49 -17.62 -30.42 6.53
C LEU A 49 -17.61 -31.03 7.95
N ALA A 50 -18.74 -31.62 8.38
CA ALA A 50 -18.83 -32.34 9.65
C ALA A 50 -17.93 -33.60 9.66
N LEU A 51 -17.96 -34.41 8.59
CA LEU A 51 -17.07 -35.56 8.42
C LEU A 51 -15.59 -35.17 8.41
N LYS A 52 -15.28 -34.02 7.80
CA LYS A 52 -13.91 -33.46 7.82
C LYS A 52 -13.51 -33.00 9.21
N ALA A 53 -14.44 -32.48 9.99
CA ALA A 53 -14.20 -32.10 11.39
C ALA A 53 -14.01 -33.32 12.29
N GLU A 54 -14.80 -34.38 12.10
CA GLU A 54 -14.65 -35.67 12.82
C GLU A 54 -13.33 -36.35 12.47
N LEU A 55 -12.95 -36.43 11.18
CA LEU A 55 -11.67 -36.97 10.75
C LEU A 55 -10.45 -36.15 11.24
N ALA A 56 -10.65 -34.88 11.55
CA ALA A 56 -9.64 -34.04 12.17
C ALA A 56 -9.52 -34.23 13.69
N SER A 57 -10.56 -34.77 14.35
CA SER A 57 -10.57 -35.05 15.80
C SER A 57 -10.03 -36.44 16.18
N ASP A 58 -10.05 -37.39 15.24
CA ASP A 58 -9.60 -38.79 15.50
C ASP A 58 -8.08 -38.99 15.30
N ASP A 59 -7.35 -38.02 14.77
CA ASP A 59 -5.90 -38.13 14.61
C ASP A 59 -5.20 -37.50 15.83
N ALA A 60 -5.22 -38.25 16.97
CA ALA A 60 -4.54 -37.89 18.23
C ALA A 60 -3.00 -38.05 18.16
N GLY A 61 -2.41 -37.90 16.98
CA GLY A 61 -0.99 -37.64 16.80
C GLY A 61 -0.66 -36.16 17.05
N PRO A 62 0.61 -35.77 17.33
CA PRO A 62 0.97 -34.39 17.49
C PRO A 62 0.49 -33.61 16.24
N GLN A 63 -0.44 -32.66 16.44
CA GLN A 63 -1.05 -31.86 15.38
C GLN A 63 0.07 -31.23 14.54
N LYS A 64 0.31 -31.76 13.34
CA LYS A 64 1.24 -31.15 12.38
C LYS A 64 0.60 -29.88 11.86
N PHE A 65 0.96 -28.76 12.46
CA PHE A 65 0.57 -27.45 11.94
C PHE A 65 1.11 -27.26 10.52
N THR A 66 0.27 -26.82 9.62
CA THR A 66 0.73 -26.38 8.30
C THR A 66 1.42 -25.03 8.47
N LEU A 67 2.74 -25.00 8.38
CA LEU A 67 3.55 -23.78 8.51
C LEU A 67 3.41 -22.94 7.23
N LYS A 68 2.41 -22.07 7.20
CA LYS A 68 2.18 -21.11 6.12
C LYS A 68 1.48 -19.86 6.65
N THR A 69 1.75 -18.72 6.02
CA THR A 69 0.98 -17.49 6.24
C THR A 69 -0.42 -17.59 5.62
N PRO A 70 -1.43 -16.87 6.13
CA PRO A 70 -2.73 -16.75 5.49
C PRO A 70 -2.61 -16.25 4.04
N LYS A 71 -3.54 -16.67 3.17
CA LYS A 71 -3.55 -16.28 1.76
C LYS A 71 -3.62 -14.75 1.62
N GLY A 72 -2.68 -14.16 0.89
CA GLY A 72 -2.61 -12.72 0.65
C GLY A 72 -1.92 -11.93 1.78
N THR A 73 -1.23 -12.63 2.68
CA THR A 73 -0.34 -12.05 3.69
C THR A 73 1.07 -12.62 3.54
N ARG A 74 2.08 -11.99 4.10
CA ARG A 74 3.44 -12.51 4.12
C ARG A 74 4.22 -12.04 5.34
N ASP A 75 5.27 -12.79 5.70
CA ASP A 75 6.30 -12.34 6.63
C ASP A 75 7.32 -11.47 5.89
N TYR A 76 7.99 -10.60 6.62
CA TYR A 76 9.05 -9.72 6.11
C TYR A 76 10.34 -10.01 6.85
N ASN A 77 11.41 -10.28 6.10
CA ASN A 77 12.74 -10.46 6.66
C ASN A 77 13.37 -9.10 7.07
N PRO A 78 14.50 -9.11 7.81
CA PRO A 78 15.14 -7.87 8.27
C PRO A 78 15.51 -6.89 7.14
N GLN A 79 16.00 -7.38 5.99
CA GLN A 79 16.34 -6.54 4.84
C GLN A 79 15.11 -5.82 4.29
N GLN A 80 14.02 -6.57 4.09
CA GLN A 80 12.75 -6.02 3.64
C GLN A 80 12.22 -4.99 4.64
N MET A 81 12.31 -5.26 5.94
CA MET A 81 11.86 -4.32 6.97
C MET A 81 12.70 -3.04 7.01
N THR A 82 14.01 -3.13 6.78
CA THR A 82 14.85 -1.92 6.67
C THR A 82 14.42 -1.03 5.50
N ILE A 83 14.19 -1.62 4.32
CA ILE A 83 13.67 -0.87 3.15
C ILE A 83 12.32 -0.23 3.49
N ARG A 84 11.40 -1.00 4.08
CA ARG A 84 10.06 -0.51 4.45
C ARG A 84 10.14 0.66 5.42
N ASN A 85 10.93 0.53 6.48
CA ASN A 85 11.11 1.58 7.47
C ASN A 85 11.69 2.86 6.85
N ASN A 86 12.69 2.75 5.97
CA ASN A 86 13.29 3.90 5.29
C ASN A 86 12.28 4.62 4.38
N VAL A 87 11.46 3.86 3.63
CA VAL A 87 10.40 4.44 2.80
C VAL A 87 9.35 5.13 3.66
N LEU A 88 8.88 4.47 4.73
CA LEU A 88 7.88 5.05 5.64
C LEU A 88 8.41 6.31 6.33
N GLN A 89 9.68 6.32 6.74
CA GLN A 89 10.31 7.49 7.36
C GLN A 89 10.33 8.69 6.41
N LYS A 90 10.73 8.50 5.15
CA LYS A 90 10.69 9.56 4.12
C LYS A 90 9.28 10.11 3.91
N ILE A 91 8.28 9.23 3.86
CA ILE A 91 6.87 9.63 3.74
C ILE A 91 6.44 10.47 4.94
N ILE A 92 6.77 10.03 6.17
CA ILE A 92 6.44 10.74 7.41
C ILE A 92 7.10 12.13 7.43
N GLU A 93 8.35 12.25 6.99
CA GLU A 93 9.08 13.52 6.92
C GLU A 93 8.38 14.53 6.00
N VAL A 94 7.91 14.08 4.82
CA VAL A 94 7.13 14.93 3.91
C VAL A 94 5.79 15.31 4.54
N PHE A 95 5.06 14.38 5.13
CA PHE A 95 3.79 14.69 5.80
C PHE A 95 3.95 15.73 6.91
N LYS A 96 4.99 15.58 7.74
CA LYS A 96 5.32 16.55 8.80
C LYS A 96 5.76 17.90 8.24
N LYS A 97 6.52 17.92 7.13
CA LYS A 97 6.92 19.14 6.42
C LYS A 97 5.71 19.96 5.98
N HIS A 98 4.62 19.28 5.60
CA HIS A 98 3.35 19.89 5.23
C HIS A 98 2.43 20.14 6.43
N GLY A 99 2.92 20.01 7.67
CA GLY A 99 2.20 20.34 8.89
C GLY A 99 1.10 19.36 9.30
N ALA A 100 1.16 18.11 8.82
CA ALA A 100 0.19 17.10 9.22
C ALA A 100 0.50 16.50 10.60
N GLU A 101 -0.54 16.28 11.39
CA GLU A 101 -0.50 15.64 12.69
C GLU A 101 -0.82 14.15 12.58
N CYS A 102 -0.14 13.32 13.37
CA CYS A 102 -0.39 11.88 13.38
C CYS A 102 -1.64 11.54 14.17
N ILE A 103 -2.51 10.71 13.60
CA ILE A 103 -3.61 10.09 14.32
C ILE A 103 -3.57 8.58 14.17
N ASP A 104 -4.32 7.86 15.00
CA ASP A 104 -4.63 6.43 14.83
C ASP A 104 -6.11 6.17 15.10
N THR A 105 -6.65 5.15 14.47
CA THR A 105 -8.03 4.67 14.66
C THR A 105 -8.00 3.14 14.88
N PRO A 106 -9.01 2.55 15.50
CA PRO A 106 -9.06 1.10 15.70
C PRO A 106 -8.93 0.30 14.40
N VAL A 107 -8.29 -0.87 14.47
CA VAL A 107 -8.15 -1.80 13.35
C VAL A 107 -9.51 -2.33 12.90
N PHE A 108 -10.43 -2.51 13.82
CA PHE A 108 -11.81 -2.89 13.56
C PHE A 108 -12.76 -1.75 13.87
N GLU A 109 -13.81 -1.66 13.08
CA GLU A 109 -14.91 -0.70 13.21
C GLU A 109 -16.21 -1.45 13.40
N LEU A 110 -17.24 -0.77 13.92
CA LEU A 110 -18.60 -1.30 13.86
C LEU A 110 -18.99 -1.55 12.40
N LYS A 111 -19.58 -2.70 12.11
CA LYS A 111 -19.96 -3.06 10.73
C LYS A 111 -20.84 -2.00 10.06
N GLU A 112 -21.74 -1.38 10.81
CA GLU A 112 -22.62 -0.31 10.33
C GLU A 112 -21.87 0.95 9.87
N VAL A 113 -20.70 1.24 10.47
CA VAL A 113 -19.83 2.36 10.08
C VAL A 113 -19.31 2.16 8.66
N LEU A 114 -18.97 0.92 8.29
CA LEU A 114 -18.41 0.59 6.98
C LEU A 114 -19.49 0.27 5.94
N THR A 115 -20.67 -0.20 6.36
CA THR A 115 -21.73 -0.61 5.46
C THR A 115 -22.25 0.57 4.64
N GLY A 116 -22.42 0.37 3.32
CA GLY A 116 -22.99 1.37 2.41
C GLY A 116 -22.06 2.54 2.05
N LYS A 117 -20.78 2.51 2.47
CA LYS A 117 -19.81 3.58 2.16
C LYS A 117 -18.92 3.26 0.95
N TYR A 118 -18.86 2.01 0.53
CA TYR A 118 -17.93 1.52 -0.50
C TYR A 118 -18.63 0.96 -1.75
N GLY A 119 -19.94 1.16 -1.88
CA GLY A 119 -20.68 0.64 -3.04
C GLY A 119 -20.49 -0.87 -3.23
N GLU A 120 -20.09 -1.28 -4.44
CA GLU A 120 -19.83 -2.69 -4.75
C GLU A 120 -18.66 -3.29 -3.97
N ASP A 121 -17.70 -2.49 -3.53
CA ASP A 121 -16.54 -2.94 -2.76
C ASP A 121 -16.90 -3.38 -1.34
N SER A 122 -18.10 -3.08 -0.86
CA SER A 122 -18.61 -3.55 0.45
C SER A 122 -18.52 -5.07 0.62
N LYS A 123 -18.60 -5.84 -0.47
CA LYS A 123 -18.41 -7.30 -0.48
C LYS A 123 -16.97 -7.76 -0.17
N LEU A 124 -16.00 -6.83 -0.22
CA LEU A 124 -14.59 -7.10 0.05
C LEU A 124 -14.20 -6.84 1.51
N ILE A 125 -15.12 -6.40 2.35
CA ILE A 125 -14.90 -6.18 3.78
C ILE A 125 -14.80 -7.53 4.50
N TYR A 126 -13.88 -7.63 5.46
CA TYR A 126 -13.80 -8.76 6.38
C TYR A 126 -14.71 -8.51 7.59
N ASP A 127 -15.78 -9.29 7.69
CA ASP A 127 -16.62 -9.32 8.90
C ASP A 127 -16.01 -10.28 9.93
N LEU A 128 -16.05 -9.89 11.20
CA LEU A 128 -15.65 -10.71 12.32
C LEU A 128 -16.87 -11.45 12.89
N LYS A 129 -16.65 -12.61 13.50
CA LYS A 129 -17.69 -13.28 14.26
C LYS A 129 -18.00 -12.46 15.51
N ASP A 130 -19.29 -12.33 15.84
CA ASP A 130 -19.72 -11.73 17.09
C ASP A 130 -19.11 -12.48 18.29
N GLN A 131 -18.44 -11.74 19.15
CA GLN A 131 -17.82 -12.25 20.39
C GLN A 131 -18.15 -11.38 21.61
N GLY A 132 -19.02 -10.39 21.49
CA GLY A 132 -19.30 -9.45 22.57
C GLY A 132 -20.56 -8.63 22.39
N GLY A 133 -21.46 -9.01 21.46
CA GLY A 133 -22.73 -8.32 21.20
C GLY A 133 -22.61 -7.16 20.19
N GLU A 134 -21.42 -6.86 19.69
CA GLU A 134 -21.19 -5.89 18.62
C GLU A 134 -20.72 -6.60 17.35
N ILE A 135 -21.32 -6.27 16.21
CA ILE A 135 -20.89 -6.80 14.92
C ILE A 135 -19.77 -5.90 14.39
N LEU A 136 -18.58 -6.48 14.33
CA LEU A 136 -17.36 -5.79 13.94
C LEU A 136 -16.89 -6.20 12.54
N SER A 137 -16.14 -5.31 11.89
CA SER A 137 -15.48 -5.57 10.62
C SER A 137 -14.08 -4.96 10.63
N LEU A 138 -13.13 -5.56 9.89
CA LEU A 138 -11.81 -4.96 9.72
C LEU A 138 -11.91 -3.75 8.78
N ARG A 139 -11.18 -2.68 9.11
CA ARG A 139 -11.15 -1.47 8.30
C ARG A 139 -10.67 -1.76 6.88
N TYR A 140 -11.42 -1.27 5.91
CA TYR A 140 -11.15 -1.43 4.47
C TYR A 140 -10.14 -0.40 3.95
N ASP A 141 -10.21 0.82 4.50
CA ASP A 141 -9.32 1.96 4.26
C ASP A 141 -9.12 2.77 5.56
N LEU A 142 -8.44 3.92 5.46
CA LEU A 142 -8.24 4.85 6.57
C LEU A 142 -9.09 6.13 6.44
N THR A 143 -9.86 6.26 5.35
CA THR A 143 -10.67 7.45 5.05
C THR A 143 -12.03 7.41 5.77
N VAL A 144 -12.76 6.29 5.70
CA VAL A 144 -14.05 6.14 6.41
C VAL A 144 -13.86 6.20 7.93
N PRO A 145 -12.85 5.54 8.54
CA PRO A 145 -12.52 5.75 9.94
C PRO A 145 -12.20 7.21 10.32
N LEU A 146 -11.51 7.96 9.44
CA LEU A 146 -11.28 9.38 9.64
C LEU A 146 -12.60 10.17 9.69
N ALA A 147 -13.49 9.94 8.72
CA ALA A 147 -14.78 10.64 8.67
C ALA A 147 -15.61 10.38 9.92
N ARG A 148 -15.67 9.12 10.41
CA ARG A 148 -16.30 8.76 11.68
C ARG A 148 -15.61 9.50 12.84
N TYR A 149 -14.28 9.53 12.89
CA TYR A 149 -13.50 10.21 13.94
C TYR A 149 -13.81 11.72 13.99
N LEU A 150 -13.80 12.41 12.85
CA LEU A 150 -14.11 13.84 12.77
C LEU A 150 -15.53 14.14 13.26
N ALA A 151 -16.53 13.35 12.82
CA ALA A 151 -17.91 13.52 13.22
C ALA A 151 -18.10 13.27 14.73
N MET A 152 -17.56 12.16 15.25
CA MET A 152 -17.66 11.78 16.66
C MET A 152 -17.00 12.80 17.58
N SER A 153 -15.82 13.31 17.19
CA SER A 153 -15.04 14.28 17.98
C SER A 153 -15.43 15.73 17.70
N LYS A 154 -16.40 15.98 16.78
CA LYS A 154 -16.87 17.31 16.36
C LYS A 154 -15.75 18.22 15.85
N ILE A 155 -14.76 17.64 15.21
CA ILE A 155 -13.61 18.36 14.63
C ILE A 155 -14.04 18.91 13.26
N SER A 156 -13.86 20.21 13.05
CA SER A 156 -14.19 20.88 11.79
C SER A 156 -12.98 21.22 10.93
N THR A 157 -11.78 21.17 11.51
CA THR A 157 -10.51 21.45 10.80
C THR A 157 -9.42 20.52 11.33
N LEU A 158 -8.75 19.83 10.40
CA LEU A 158 -7.63 18.94 10.74
C LEU A 158 -6.77 18.72 9.48
N LYS A 159 -5.46 18.79 9.63
CA LYS A 159 -4.52 18.26 8.65
C LYS A 159 -3.81 17.07 9.29
N ARG A 160 -4.07 15.86 8.78
CA ARG A 160 -3.59 14.62 9.42
C ARG A 160 -2.77 13.76 8.48
N TYR A 161 -1.94 12.91 9.07
CA TYR A 161 -1.50 11.68 8.41
C TYR A 161 -1.80 10.45 9.27
N HIS A 162 -2.00 9.32 8.61
CA HIS A 162 -2.22 8.04 9.25
C HIS A 162 -1.56 6.93 8.43
N ILE A 163 -0.68 6.17 9.04
CA ILE A 163 0.04 5.05 8.41
C ILE A 163 -0.32 3.78 9.16
N ALA A 164 -1.10 2.92 8.52
CA ALA A 164 -1.58 1.72 9.18
C ALA A 164 -2.00 0.63 8.18
N LYS A 165 -2.14 -0.60 8.68
CA LYS A 165 -2.64 -1.73 7.91
C LYS A 165 -4.14 -1.63 7.67
N VAL A 166 -4.56 -2.00 6.47
CA VAL A 166 -5.95 -2.18 6.05
C VAL A 166 -6.15 -3.57 5.47
N TYR A 167 -7.41 -3.99 5.34
CA TYR A 167 -7.76 -5.38 5.08
C TYR A 167 -8.82 -5.49 4.00
N ARG A 168 -8.49 -6.18 2.89
CA ARG A 168 -9.42 -6.36 1.76
C ARG A 168 -9.49 -7.83 1.35
N ARG A 169 -10.68 -8.36 1.24
CA ARG A 169 -10.98 -9.76 0.85
C ARG A 169 -10.80 -10.03 -0.64
N ASP A 170 -10.04 -9.19 -1.33
CA ASP A 170 -9.79 -9.29 -2.74
C ASP A 170 -8.92 -10.51 -3.14
N ASN A 171 -8.88 -10.81 -4.43
CA ASN A 171 -7.96 -11.81 -4.96
C ASN A 171 -6.53 -11.26 -4.94
N PRO A 172 -5.62 -11.87 -4.17
CA PRO A 172 -4.26 -11.37 -4.06
C PRO A 172 -3.46 -11.64 -5.34
N ALA A 173 -2.62 -10.67 -5.72
CA ALA A 173 -1.60 -10.79 -6.75
C ALA A 173 -0.29 -10.25 -6.16
N MET A 174 0.36 -11.08 -5.32
CA MET A 174 1.49 -10.67 -4.47
C MET A 174 2.68 -10.18 -5.28
N THR A 175 2.94 -10.74 -6.45
CA THR A 175 3.98 -10.30 -7.39
C THR A 175 3.76 -8.87 -7.92
N ARG A 176 2.52 -8.38 -7.86
CA ARG A 176 2.12 -7.04 -8.29
C ARG A 176 1.81 -6.11 -7.09
N GLY A 177 2.26 -6.46 -5.88
CA GLY A 177 2.02 -5.67 -4.67
C GLY A 177 0.55 -5.63 -4.22
N ARG A 178 -0.28 -6.64 -4.58
CA ARG A 178 -1.70 -6.72 -4.19
C ARG A 178 -1.88 -7.78 -3.11
N TYR A 179 -2.07 -7.31 -1.88
CA TYR A 179 -2.23 -8.14 -0.69
C TYR A 179 -3.64 -8.03 -0.11
N ARG A 180 -3.97 -8.91 0.84
CA ARG A 180 -5.18 -8.83 1.67
C ARG A 180 -4.98 -8.03 2.94
N GLU A 181 -3.77 -8.00 3.45
CA GLU A 181 -3.29 -7.12 4.51
C GLU A 181 -2.16 -6.28 3.95
N PHE A 182 -2.28 -4.94 4.00
CA PHE A 182 -1.29 -4.03 3.45
C PHE A 182 -1.36 -2.67 4.12
N TYR A 183 -0.29 -1.89 4.02
CA TYR A 183 -0.23 -0.54 4.56
C TYR A 183 -0.85 0.47 3.59
N GLN A 184 -1.61 1.42 4.14
CA GLN A 184 -1.90 2.71 3.54
C GLN A 184 -1.13 3.79 4.28
N CYS A 185 -0.65 4.79 3.56
CA CYS A 185 -0.04 5.99 4.10
C CYS A 185 -0.88 7.17 3.61
N ASP A 186 -1.80 7.60 4.45
CA ASP A 186 -2.81 8.59 4.10
C ASP A 186 -2.44 9.97 4.68
N PHE A 187 -2.64 10.98 3.85
CA PHE A 187 -2.56 12.40 4.20
C PHE A 187 -3.86 13.07 3.81
N ASP A 188 -4.51 13.76 4.74
CA ASP A 188 -5.80 14.41 4.49
C ASP A 188 -5.86 15.80 5.13
N ILE A 189 -6.58 16.68 4.44
CA ILE A 189 -6.90 18.04 4.87
C ILE A 189 -8.42 18.12 4.98
N ALA A 190 -8.92 18.34 6.19
CA ALA A 190 -10.32 18.51 6.51
C ALA A 190 -10.58 19.97 6.92
N GLY A 191 -11.60 20.58 6.38
CA GLY A 191 -12.00 21.96 6.71
C GLY A 191 -12.55 22.75 5.53
N GLN A 192 -13.13 23.90 5.84
CA GLN A 192 -13.62 24.84 4.84
C GLN A 192 -12.47 25.76 4.41
N TYR A 193 -12.03 25.64 3.17
CA TYR A 193 -10.91 26.39 2.60
C TYR A 193 -11.27 26.91 1.20
N ASP A 194 -10.41 27.76 0.65
CA ASP A 194 -10.55 28.25 -0.73
C ASP A 194 -10.38 27.11 -1.74
N ILE A 195 -11.04 27.29 -2.89
CA ILE A 195 -11.15 26.25 -3.91
C ILE A 195 -9.77 25.82 -4.43
N MET A 196 -9.55 24.52 -4.54
CA MET A 196 -8.35 23.86 -5.08
C MET A 196 -7.04 24.10 -4.31
N VAL A 197 -6.99 24.92 -3.26
CA VAL A 197 -5.75 25.17 -2.49
C VAL A 197 -5.30 23.88 -1.77
N PRO A 198 -6.14 23.20 -0.98
CA PRO A 198 -5.76 21.94 -0.35
C PRO A 198 -5.54 20.81 -1.37
N ASP A 199 -6.28 20.83 -2.48
CA ASP A 199 -6.18 19.82 -3.54
C ASP A 199 -4.80 19.87 -4.22
N ALA A 200 -4.33 21.10 -4.54
CA ALA A 200 -2.99 21.30 -5.10
C ALA A 200 -1.88 20.90 -4.11
N GLU A 201 -2.07 21.16 -2.80
CA GLU A 201 -1.12 20.72 -1.76
C GLU A 201 -1.02 19.20 -1.70
N CYS A 202 -2.13 18.47 -1.80
CA CYS A 202 -2.10 17.00 -1.87
C CYS A 202 -1.26 16.49 -3.06
N LEU A 203 -1.39 17.11 -4.24
CA LEU A 203 -0.56 16.74 -5.41
C LEU A 203 0.92 17.06 -5.17
N LYS A 204 1.23 18.18 -4.51
CA LYS A 204 2.60 18.54 -4.12
C LYS A 204 3.20 17.52 -3.16
N VAL A 205 2.46 17.10 -2.14
CA VAL A 205 2.86 16.05 -1.19
C VAL A 205 3.22 14.75 -1.91
N VAL A 206 2.36 14.29 -2.84
CA VAL A 206 2.63 13.09 -3.65
C VAL A 206 3.94 13.26 -4.42
N THR A 207 4.11 14.40 -5.09
CA THR A 207 5.31 14.67 -5.90
C THR A 207 6.58 14.63 -5.05
N GLU A 208 6.59 15.29 -3.90
CA GLU A 208 7.76 15.32 -3.01
C GLU A 208 8.11 13.92 -2.48
N ILE A 209 7.12 13.11 -2.14
CA ILE A 209 7.34 11.73 -1.71
C ILE A 209 7.97 10.92 -2.85
N LEU A 210 7.37 10.93 -4.04
CA LEU A 210 7.83 10.11 -5.14
C LEU A 210 9.24 10.53 -5.63
N ASP A 211 9.53 11.83 -5.66
CA ASP A 211 10.87 12.36 -5.97
C ASP A 211 11.90 11.92 -4.94
N SER A 212 11.55 11.97 -3.63
CA SER A 212 12.47 11.56 -2.55
C SER A 212 12.80 10.08 -2.57
N LEU A 213 11.91 9.25 -3.13
CA LEU A 213 12.07 7.80 -3.18
C LEU A 213 12.82 7.31 -4.42
N ASP A 214 12.96 8.16 -5.44
CA ASP A 214 13.65 7.82 -6.70
C ASP A 214 13.20 6.47 -7.30
N ILE A 215 11.88 6.30 -7.44
CA ILE A 215 11.28 5.04 -7.90
C ILE A 215 11.11 4.95 -9.42
N GLY A 216 11.56 5.95 -10.17
CA GLY A 216 11.43 6.07 -11.62
C GLY A 216 10.51 7.20 -12.05
N LYS A 217 10.29 7.32 -13.37
CA LYS A 217 9.42 8.35 -13.93
C LYS A 217 7.95 8.05 -13.67
N TYR A 218 7.17 9.08 -13.31
CA TYR A 218 5.75 8.98 -13.02
C TYR A 218 4.97 10.16 -13.58
N VAL A 219 3.66 10.00 -13.65
CA VAL A 219 2.70 11.04 -14.01
C VAL A 219 1.57 11.06 -12.99
N LEU A 220 1.09 12.26 -12.65
CA LEU A 220 -0.11 12.50 -11.86
C LEU A 220 -1.27 12.76 -12.80
N LYS A 221 -2.14 11.77 -12.98
CA LYS A 221 -3.41 11.94 -13.70
C LYS A 221 -4.40 12.64 -12.79
N VAL A 222 -5.09 13.64 -13.29
CA VAL A 222 -6.14 14.36 -12.56
C VAL A 222 -7.43 14.43 -13.38
N ASN A 223 -8.56 14.33 -12.70
CA ASN A 223 -9.88 14.55 -13.27
C ASN A 223 -10.81 15.14 -12.19
N HIS A 224 -12.08 15.37 -12.52
CA HIS A 224 -13.06 15.93 -11.58
C HIS A 224 -14.38 15.17 -11.64
N ARG A 225 -14.91 14.74 -10.50
CA ARG A 225 -16.15 13.96 -10.43
C ARG A 225 -17.32 14.65 -11.12
N ARG A 226 -17.53 15.94 -10.86
CA ARG A 226 -18.61 16.69 -11.51
C ARG A 226 -18.46 16.79 -13.02
N LEU A 227 -17.22 16.83 -13.53
CA LEU A 227 -16.99 16.78 -14.98
C LEU A 227 -17.42 15.44 -15.57
N LEU A 228 -17.11 14.32 -14.89
CA LEU A 228 -17.57 13.00 -15.32
C LEU A 228 -19.09 12.91 -15.33
N ASP A 229 -19.75 13.36 -14.26
CA ASP A 229 -21.21 13.35 -14.16
C ASP A 229 -21.84 14.19 -15.29
N GLY A 230 -21.36 15.42 -15.51
CA GLY A 230 -21.85 16.27 -16.59
C GLY A 230 -21.52 15.76 -18.00
N MET A 231 -20.38 15.06 -18.17
CA MET A 231 -20.05 14.40 -19.43
C MET A 231 -21.02 13.25 -19.73
N PHE A 232 -21.37 12.43 -18.73
CA PHE A 232 -22.35 11.37 -18.91
C PHE A 232 -23.75 11.92 -19.20
N GLU A 233 -24.15 13.00 -18.51
CA GLU A 233 -25.39 13.73 -18.80
C GLU A 233 -25.40 14.23 -20.25
N ALA A 234 -24.36 14.93 -20.69
CA ALA A 234 -24.21 15.43 -22.05
C ALA A 234 -24.20 14.31 -23.11
N CYS A 235 -23.71 13.13 -22.75
CA CYS A 235 -23.77 11.94 -23.61
C CYS A 235 -25.13 11.23 -23.59
N GLY A 236 -26.09 11.66 -22.77
CA GLY A 236 -27.42 11.07 -22.67
C GLY A 236 -27.46 9.75 -21.88
N VAL A 237 -26.57 9.60 -20.91
CA VAL A 237 -26.62 8.51 -19.94
C VAL A 237 -27.63 8.88 -18.85
N PRO A 238 -28.53 7.98 -18.43
CA PRO A 238 -29.40 8.20 -17.27
C PRO A 238 -28.61 8.29 -15.96
N ASP A 239 -29.04 9.15 -15.02
CA ASP A 239 -28.35 9.41 -13.75
C ASP A 239 -28.10 8.15 -12.91
N ASP A 240 -29.06 7.23 -12.89
CA ASP A 240 -28.98 5.96 -12.19
C ASP A 240 -27.88 5.02 -12.74
N LYS A 241 -27.38 5.29 -13.96
CA LYS A 241 -26.31 4.53 -14.63
C LYS A 241 -24.92 5.19 -14.55
N PHE A 242 -24.80 6.41 -14.02
CA PHE A 242 -23.49 7.12 -13.95
C PHE A 242 -22.42 6.30 -13.24
N ARG A 243 -22.74 5.69 -12.10
CA ARG A 243 -21.80 4.82 -11.38
C ARG A 243 -21.35 3.61 -12.19
N ALA A 244 -22.31 2.98 -12.88
CA ALA A 244 -22.02 1.84 -13.72
C ALA A 244 -21.15 2.23 -14.93
N ALA A 245 -21.36 3.42 -15.50
CA ALA A 245 -20.54 3.98 -16.56
C ALA A 245 -19.11 4.27 -16.09
N CYS A 246 -18.95 4.92 -14.91
CA CYS A 246 -17.66 5.15 -14.29
C CYS A 246 -16.87 3.84 -14.10
N SER A 247 -17.53 2.79 -13.58
CA SER A 247 -16.90 1.48 -13.34
C SER A 247 -16.41 0.81 -14.61
N ALA A 248 -17.07 1.02 -15.75
CA ALA A 248 -16.61 0.52 -17.04
C ALA A 248 -15.46 1.36 -17.61
N VAL A 249 -15.58 2.70 -17.55
CA VAL A 249 -14.54 3.63 -18.02
C VAL A 249 -13.22 3.47 -17.26
N ASP A 250 -13.26 3.19 -15.96
CA ASP A 250 -12.06 2.94 -15.13
C ASP A 250 -11.19 1.77 -15.64
N LYS A 251 -11.76 0.89 -16.47
CA LYS A 251 -11.01 -0.22 -17.07
C LYS A 251 -10.14 0.20 -18.26
N LEU A 252 -10.28 1.43 -18.77
CA LEU A 252 -9.47 1.94 -19.89
C LEU A 252 -7.96 1.98 -19.61
N ASP A 253 -7.56 1.93 -18.34
CA ASP A 253 -6.15 1.78 -17.95
C ASP A 253 -5.57 0.38 -18.27
N LYS A 254 -6.44 -0.61 -18.54
CA LYS A 254 -6.07 -2.03 -18.71
C LYS A 254 -6.67 -2.69 -19.94
N SER A 255 -7.77 -2.16 -20.44
CA SER A 255 -8.53 -2.73 -21.55
C SER A 255 -8.68 -1.74 -22.69
N PRO A 256 -8.65 -2.19 -23.95
CA PRO A 256 -8.89 -1.33 -25.10
C PRO A 256 -10.33 -0.80 -25.11
N TRP A 257 -10.53 0.33 -25.76
CA TRP A 257 -11.87 0.97 -25.85
C TRP A 257 -12.98 0.03 -26.31
N GLU A 258 -12.71 -0.84 -27.24
CA GLU A 258 -13.73 -1.76 -27.82
C GLU A 258 -14.31 -2.72 -26.77
N GLU A 259 -13.50 -3.18 -25.84
CA GLU A 259 -13.96 -4.00 -24.72
C GLU A 259 -14.80 -3.19 -23.74
N VAL A 260 -14.34 -1.99 -23.38
CA VAL A 260 -15.07 -1.06 -22.49
C VAL A 260 -16.40 -0.64 -23.12
N ARG A 261 -16.43 -0.33 -24.41
CA ARG A 261 -17.63 -0.04 -25.16
C ARG A 261 -18.64 -1.19 -25.12
N THR A 262 -18.15 -2.40 -25.33
CA THR A 262 -18.98 -3.62 -25.28
C THR A 262 -19.58 -3.82 -23.89
N GLU A 263 -18.81 -3.60 -22.84
CA GLU A 263 -19.29 -3.64 -21.45
C GLU A 263 -20.35 -2.58 -21.17
N LEU A 264 -20.11 -1.32 -21.60
CA LEU A 264 -21.07 -0.22 -21.44
C LEU A 264 -22.43 -0.57 -22.05
N ILE A 265 -22.45 -1.17 -23.24
CA ILE A 265 -23.68 -1.52 -23.94
C ILE A 265 -24.33 -2.78 -23.34
N ASN A 266 -23.60 -3.88 -23.24
CA ASN A 266 -24.17 -5.19 -22.96
C ASN A 266 -24.39 -5.44 -21.46
N GLU A 267 -23.51 -4.90 -20.60
CA GLU A 267 -23.56 -5.15 -19.15
C GLU A 267 -24.17 -3.97 -18.37
N LYS A 268 -23.85 -2.74 -18.77
CA LYS A 268 -24.35 -1.54 -18.08
C LYS A 268 -25.63 -0.98 -18.71
N GLY A 269 -26.05 -1.51 -19.88
CA GLY A 269 -27.29 -1.13 -20.55
C GLY A 269 -27.31 0.31 -21.04
N ILE A 270 -26.16 0.84 -21.44
CA ILE A 270 -26.02 2.17 -22.07
C ILE A 270 -26.27 2.02 -23.56
N THR A 271 -26.96 2.97 -24.16
CA THR A 271 -27.26 2.93 -25.59
C THR A 271 -25.98 3.03 -26.44
N PRO A 272 -25.89 2.38 -27.61
CA PRO A 272 -24.71 2.44 -28.47
C PRO A 272 -24.29 3.88 -28.80
N ASP A 273 -25.24 4.76 -29.10
CA ASP A 273 -24.98 6.17 -29.42
C ASP A 273 -24.39 6.94 -28.22
N ALA A 274 -24.87 6.68 -27.00
CA ALA A 274 -24.30 7.27 -25.79
C ALA A 274 -22.90 6.73 -25.52
N ALA A 275 -22.67 5.42 -25.67
CA ALA A 275 -21.34 4.82 -25.53
C ALA A 275 -20.34 5.43 -26.54
N ASP A 276 -20.74 5.63 -27.79
CA ASP A 276 -19.88 6.24 -28.81
C ASP A 276 -19.55 7.72 -28.49
N ARG A 277 -20.51 8.47 -27.93
CA ARG A 277 -20.25 9.84 -27.43
C ARG A 277 -19.30 9.83 -26.25
N ILE A 278 -19.48 8.96 -25.26
CA ILE A 278 -18.56 8.78 -24.14
C ILE A 278 -17.15 8.53 -24.66
N GLY A 279 -16.98 7.62 -25.63
CA GLY A 279 -15.70 7.27 -26.21
C GLY A 279 -14.95 8.42 -26.89
N LYS A 280 -15.63 9.49 -27.28
CA LYS A 280 -14.97 10.71 -27.80
C LYS A 280 -14.26 11.50 -26.70
N TYR A 281 -14.83 11.53 -25.49
CA TYR A 281 -14.30 12.30 -24.36
C TYR A 281 -13.27 11.49 -23.54
N VAL A 282 -13.59 10.27 -23.15
CA VAL A 282 -12.77 9.49 -22.21
C VAL A 282 -11.39 9.10 -22.76
N ARG A 283 -11.13 9.30 -24.05
CA ARG A 283 -9.82 9.09 -24.68
C ARG A 283 -8.97 10.35 -24.76
N LEU A 284 -9.49 11.48 -24.24
CA LEU A 284 -8.78 12.76 -24.25
C LEU A 284 -7.92 12.89 -22.99
N SER A 285 -6.68 13.25 -23.19
CA SER A 285 -5.77 13.66 -22.12
C SER A 285 -4.89 14.81 -22.59
N GLY A 286 -4.48 15.68 -21.66
CA GLY A 286 -3.70 16.86 -22.02
C GLY A 286 -3.45 17.80 -20.85
N SER A 287 -3.28 19.07 -21.16
CA SER A 287 -3.05 20.14 -20.20
C SER A 287 -4.11 21.25 -20.31
N THR A 288 -3.73 22.48 -20.01
CA THR A 288 -4.62 23.65 -20.03
C THR A 288 -5.28 23.85 -21.40
N GLU A 289 -4.60 23.56 -22.51
CA GLU A 289 -5.11 23.69 -23.87
C GLU A 289 -6.31 22.76 -24.12
N LEU A 290 -6.28 21.56 -23.55
CA LEU A 290 -7.42 20.65 -23.63
C LEU A 290 -8.63 21.19 -22.89
N ILE A 291 -8.42 21.81 -21.71
CA ILE A 291 -9.52 22.41 -20.93
C ILE A 291 -10.16 23.56 -21.72
N GLU A 292 -9.36 24.42 -22.34
CA GLU A 292 -9.86 25.55 -23.15
C GLU A 292 -10.67 25.05 -24.36
N LYS A 293 -10.21 23.98 -25.00
CA LYS A 293 -10.95 23.31 -26.07
C LYS A 293 -12.29 22.75 -25.59
N LEU A 294 -12.32 22.09 -24.44
CA LEU A 294 -13.53 21.48 -23.88
C LEU A 294 -14.53 22.56 -23.38
N LEU A 295 -14.05 23.71 -22.91
CA LEU A 295 -14.89 24.85 -22.57
C LEU A 295 -15.59 25.48 -23.78
N GLN A 296 -15.10 25.23 -25.02
CA GLN A 296 -15.74 25.64 -26.26
C GLN A 296 -16.72 24.60 -26.83
N ASP A 297 -16.74 23.38 -26.25
CA ASP A 297 -17.69 22.34 -26.67
C ASP A 297 -19.09 22.62 -26.08
N HIS A 298 -19.99 23.12 -26.91
CA HIS A 298 -21.35 23.46 -26.51
C HIS A 298 -22.17 22.27 -25.99
N THR A 299 -21.87 21.06 -26.44
CA THR A 299 -22.54 19.84 -25.95
C THR A 299 -22.15 19.55 -24.51
N LEU A 300 -20.85 19.61 -24.21
CA LEU A 300 -20.31 19.34 -22.87
C LEU A 300 -20.69 20.49 -21.90
N THR A 301 -20.59 21.73 -22.33
CA THR A 301 -20.85 22.92 -21.51
C THR A 301 -22.32 23.20 -21.27
N ALA A 302 -23.25 22.56 -22.01
CA ALA A 302 -24.67 22.58 -21.69
C ALA A 302 -24.97 22.00 -20.29
N ALA A 303 -24.19 21.04 -19.84
CA ALA A 303 -24.25 20.47 -18.48
C ALA A 303 -23.44 21.34 -17.50
N LYS A 304 -24.11 22.05 -16.60
CA LYS A 304 -23.44 22.89 -15.58
C LYS A 304 -22.35 22.17 -14.79
N PRO A 305 -22.52 20.89 -14.35
CA PRO A 305 -21.47 20.17 -13.64
C PRO A 305 -20.16 20.04 -14.44
N SER A 306 -20.23 19.93 -15.78
CA SER A 306 -19.05 19.90 -16.65
C SER A 306 -18.25 21.20 -16.58
N VAL A 307 -18.94 22.34 -16.66
CA VAL A 307 -18.30 23.66 -16.59
C VAL A 307 -17.63 23.87 -15.24
N ASP A 308 -18.33 23.57 -14.15
CA ASP A 308 -17.77 23.65 -12.79
C ASP A 308 -16.53 22.79 -12.62
N GLY A 309 -16.56 21.55 -13.15
CA GLY A 309 -15.42 20.63 -13.13
C GLY A 309 -14.23 21.12 -13.94
N LEU A 310 -14.46 21.60 -15.17
CA LEU A 310 -13.40 22.15 -16.04
C LEU A 310 -12.76 23.41 -15.44
N CYS A 311 -13.55 24.33 -14.88
CA CYS A 311 -13.04 25.50 -14.18
C CYS A 311 -12.20 25.11 -12.96
N GLY A 312 -12.65 24.12 -12.19
CA GLY A 312 -11.90 23.59 -11.05
C GLY A 312 -10.55 23.00 -11.48
N ILE A 313 -10.51 22.15 -12.51
CA ILE A 313 -9.25 21.60 -13.01
C ILE A 313 -8.32 22.69 -13.55
N LYS A 314 -8.85 23.72 -14.21
CA LYS A 314 -8.02 24.86 -14.68
C LYS A 314 -7.31 25.54 -13.50
N ILE A 315 -8.04 25.89 -12.44
CA ILE A 315 -7.48 26.49 -11.23
C ILE A 315 -6.43 25.54 -10.59
N LEU A 316 -6.72 24.24 -10.54
CA LEU A 316 -5.79 23.24 -10.00
C LEU A 316 -4.47 23.21 -10.78
N LEU A 317 -4.51 23.23 -12.12
CA LEU A 317 -3.30 23.25 -12.95
C LEU A 317 -2.50 24.55 -12.79
N ASP A 318 -3.18 25.70 -12.64
CA ASP A 318 -2.53 26.98 -12.35
C ASP A 318 -1.79 26.93 -10.99
N TYR A 319 -2.39 26.34 -9.96
CA TYR A 319 -1.74 26.16 -8.67
C TYR A 319 -0.60 25.11 -8.73
N CYS A 320 -0.74 24.07 -9.54
CA CYS A 320 0.35 23.13 -9.81
C CYS A 320 1.55 23.81 -10.48
N GLU A 321 1.33 24.83 -11.31
CA GLU A 321 2.39 25.64 -11.89
C GLU A 321 3.12 26.46 -10.81
N ILE A 322 2.38 27.12 -9.91
CA ILE A 322 2.95 27.86 -8.77
C ILE A 322 3.79 26.93 -7.88
N TYR A 323 3.34 25.69 -7.64
CA TYR A 323 4.08 24.69 -6.87
C TYR A 323 5.23 24.01 -7.65
N GLY A 324 5.42 24.33 -8.94
CA GLY A 324 6.48 23.80 -9.79
C GLY A 324 6.31 22.33 -10.16
N ILE A 325 5.09 21.82 -10.19
CA ILE A 325 4.77 20.41 -10.48
C ILE A 325 3.92 20.19 -11.73
N LYS A 326 3.55 21.25 -12.46
CA LYS A 326 2.66 21.19 -13.63
C LYS A 326 3.13 20.20 -14.70
N ASN A 327 4.44 20.10 -14.91
CA ASN A 327 5.05 19.17 -15.87
C ASN A 327 4.87 17.68 -15.53
N LYS A 328 4.44 17.38 -14.31
CA LYS A 328 4.16 16.03 -13.82
C LYS A 328 2.65 15.71 -13.78
N VAL A 329 1.79 16.73 -14.01
CA VAL A 329 0.34 16.61 -13.91
C VAL A 329 -0.27 16.56 -15.30
N VAL A 330 -1.17 15.59 -15.54
CA VAL A 330 -1.90 15.42 -16.79
C VAL A 330 -3.40 15.36 -16.48
N PHE A 331 -4.19 16.21 -17.11
CA PHE A 331 -5.63 16.12 -17.11
C PHE A 331 -6.06 14.95 -18.01
N ASP A 332 -6.73 13.95 -17.44
CA ASP A 332 -7.05 12.69 -18.12
C ASP A 332 -8.52 12.31 -17.86
N LEU A 333 -9.36 12.41 -18.90
CA LEU A 333 -10.78 12.12 -18.80
C LEU A 333 -11.08 10.63 -18.66
N SER A 334 -10.11 9.74 -18.92
CA SER A 334 -10.26 8.31 -18.64
C SER A 334 -10.22 7.98 -17.16
N LEU A 335 -9.67 8.87 -16.32
CA LEU A 335 -9.63 8.69 -14.89
C LEU A 335 -11.03 8.84 -14.31
N ALA A 336 -11.75 7.73 -14.23
CA ALA A 336 -13.09 7.62 -13.66
C ALA A 336 -13.10 6.89 -12.32
N ARG A 337 -11.92 6.67 -11.77
CA ARG A 337 -11.61 5.90 -10.58
C ARG A 337 -12.05 6.59 -9.30
N GLY A 338 -12.31 5.79 -8.31
CA GLY A 338 -12.50 6.26 -6.95
C GLY A 338 -13.67 5.59 -6.27
N LEU A 339 -13.69 5.75 -4.96
CA LEU A 339 -14.77 5.26 -4.13
C LEU A 339 -16.00 6.18 -4.32
N ASP A 340 -17.17 5.64 -4.09
CA ASP A 340 -18.46 6.32 -4.31
C ASP A 340 -18.60 7.67 -3.57
N TYR A 341 -17.73 7.93 -2.60
CA TYR A 341 -17.79 9.13 -1.77
C TYR A 341 -17.04 10.35 -2.35
N TYR A 342 -16.31 10.24 -3.47
CA TYR A 342 -15.64 11.40 -4.07
C TYR A 342 -16.65 12.37 -4.69
N THR A 343 -16.44 13.69 -4.41
CA THR A 343 -17.35 14.78 -4.79
C THR A 343 -16.71 15.83 -5.70
N GLY A 344 -15.40 15.84 -5.79
CA GLY A 344 -14.63 16.88 -6.49
C GLY A 344 -13.50 16.29 -7.32
N VAL A 345 -12.32 16.89 -7.18
CA VAL A 345 -11.12 16.41 -7.87
C VAL A 345 -10.79 14.97 -7.47
N ILE A 346 -10.33 14.20 -8.44
CA ILE A 346 -9.77 12.85 -8.27
C ILE A 346 -8.41 12.81 -8.94
N TYR A 347 -7.48 12.04 -8.37
CA TYR A 347 -6.14 11.94 -8.92
C TYR A 347 -5.49 10.59 -8.64
N GLU A 348 -4.52 10.25 -9.49
CA GLU A 348 -3.78 9.02 -9.42
C GLU A 348 -2.34 9.22 -9.90
N ALA A 349 -1.37 8.71 -9.16
CA ALA A 349 0.02 8.63 -9.61
C ALA A 349 0.30 7.27 -10.23
N VAL A 350 0.84 7.25 -11.45
CA VAL A 350 1.22 6.03 -12.16
C VAL A 350 2.65 6.13 -12.65
N LEU A 351 3.39 5.01 -12.56
CA LEU A 351 4.71 4.91 -13.17
C LEU A 351 4.57 4.84 -14.70
N THR A 352 5.39 5.60 -15.42
CA THR A 352 5.37 5.63 -16.89
C THR A 352 6.21 4.54 -17.52
N GLU A 353 7.16 3.98 -16.77
CA GLU A 353 8.06 2.93 -17.23
C GLU A 353 7.76 1.63 -16.47
N PRO A 354 7.74 0.48 -17.17
CA PRO A 354 7.62 -0.80 -16.51
C PRO A 354 8.85 -1.10 -15.67
N ILE A 355 8.67 -1.84 -14.59
CA ILE A 355 9.77 -2.26 -13.72
C ILE A 355 10.21 -3.65 -14.13
N LYS A 356 11.52 -3.84 -14.20
CA LYS A 356 12.11 -5.17 -14.40
C LYS A 356 12.15 -5.91 -13.07
N ILE A 357 11.40 -6.98 -12.95
CA ILE A 357 11.45 -7.92 -11.82
C ILE A 357 11.98 -9.25 -12.37
N GLY A 358 13.28 -9.50 -12.14
CA GLY A 358 13.98 -10.60 -12.80
C GLY A 358 14.07 -10.38 -14.32
N ASN A 359 13.58 -11.33 -15.11
CA ASN A 359 13.57 -11.26 -16.57
C ASN A 359 12.26 -10.73 -17.17
N GLU A 360 11.29 -10.35 -16.35
CA GLU A 360 9.97 -9.88 -16.79
C GLU A 360 9.80 -8.37 -16.55
N GLU A 361 9.28 -7.67 -17.57
CA GLU A 361 8.82 -6.29 -17.43
C GLU A 361 7.38 -6.29 -16.91
N GLN A 362 7.14 -5.66 -15.76
CA GLN A 362 5.83 -5.58 -15.15
C GLN A 362 5.39 -4.12 -14.96
N SER A 363 4.18 -3.80 -15.41
CA SER A 363 3.53 -2.55 -15.04
C SER A 363 3.06 -2.63 -13.58
N VAL A 364 3.51 -1.69 -12.75
CA VAL A 364 3.17 -1.64 -11.32
C VAL A 364 1.77 -1.05 -11.09
N GLY A 365 1.24 -0.31 -12.06
CA GLY A 365 -0.02 0.41 -11.93
C GLY A 365 0.07 1.62 -10.98
N SER A 366 -1.06 1.98 -10.38
CA SER A 366 -1.17 3.14 -9.50
C SER A 366 -0.33 3.00 -8.22
N ILE A 367 0.48 4.00 -7.91
CA ILE A 367 1.34 4.06 -6.70
C ILE A 367 0.83 5.04 -5.65
N ALA A 368 -0.06 5.95 -6.01
CA ALA A 368 -0.81 6.80 -5.10
C ALA A 368 -2.14 7.16 -5.72
N GLY A 369 -3.12 7.48 -4.91
CA GLY A 369 -4.42 7.93 -5.40
C GLY A 369 -5.21 8.62 -4.30
N GLY A 370 -6.14 9.50 -4.71
CA GLY A 370 -6.94 10.25 -3.78
C GLY A 370 -7.96 11.15 -4.47
N GLY A 371 -8.52 12.06 -3.69
CA GLY A 371 -9.50 13.02 -4.18
C GLY A 371 -10.23 13.75 -3.06
N ARG A 372 -11.20 14.57 -3.44
CA ARG A 372 -12.07 15.35 -2.56
C ARG A 372 -13.36 14.60 -2.23
N TYR A 373 -13.71 14.56 -0.93
CA TYR A 373 -14.87 13.83 -0.39
C TYR A 373 -15.62 14.64 0.66
N ASP A 374 -16.34 15.67 0.22
CA ASP A 374 -16.95 16.69 1.08
C ASP A 374 -18.14 16.18 1.91
N ASN A 375 -18.84 15.15 1.43
CA ASN A 375 -20.09 14.68 2.05
C ASN A 375 -19.89 13.53 3.05
N LEU A 376 -18.69 12.92 3.12
CA LEU A 376 -18.49 11.69 3.86
C LEU A 376 -18.63 11.87 5.38
N VAL A 377 -18.12 12.98 5.93
CA VAL A 377 -18.21 13.28 7.37
C VAL A 377 -19.65 13.47 7.81
N GLY A 378 -20.46 14.18 7.00
CA GLY A 378 -21.86 14.41 7.27
C GLY A 378 -22.71 13.13 7.38
N MET A 379 -22.28 12.05 6.74
CA MET A 379 -22.97 10.75 6.85
C MET A 379 -22.92 10.16 8.28
N PHE A 380 -21.99 10.61 9.10
CA PHE A 380 -21.82 10.18 10.50
C PHE A 380 -22.32 11.21 11.52
N ASP A 381 -22.60 12.44 11.09
CA ASP A 381 -23.10 13.50 11.97
C ASP A 381 -24.63 13.49 12.04
N SER A 382 -25.20 13.47 13.26
CA SER A 382 -26.65 13.42 13.48
C SER A 382 -27.41 14.63 12.92
N LYS A 383 -26.71 15.76 12.72
CA LYS A 383 -27.23 17.00 12.11
C LYS A 383 -26.80 17.15 10.66
N ASN A 384 -26.19 16.11 10.08
CA ASN A 384 -25.65 16.12 8.72
C ASN A 384 -24.64 17.27 8.46
N LYS A 385 -23.86 17.67 9.50
CA LYS A 385 -22.87 18.72 9.39
C LYS A 385 -21.75 18.28 8.47
N GLN A 386 -21.59 18.97 7.35
CA GLN A 386 -20.54 18.69 6.38
C GLN A 386 -19.20 19.27 6.84
N VAL A 387 -18.14 18.49 6.64
CA VAL A 387 -16.74 18.93 6.76
C VAL A 387 -16.05 18.51 5.46
N PRO A 388 -15.80 19.49 4.55
CA PRO A 388 -15.09 19.19 3.31
C PRO A 388 -13.72 18.59 3.58
N CYS A 389 -13.39 17.54 2.83
CA CYS A 389 -12.13 16.83 2.97
C CYS A 389 -11.51 16.55 1.60
N VAL A 390 -10.19 16.60 1.54
CA VAL A 390 -9.40 16.12 0.40
C VAL A 390 -8.20 15.37 0.94
N GLY A 391 -7.81 14.28 0.30
CA GLY A 391 -6.68 13.51 0.78
C GLY A 391 -6.09 12.59 -0.28
N VAL A 392 -4.95 12.02 0.07
CA VAL A 392 -4.21 11.06 -0.76
C VAL A 392 -3.76 9.86 0.08
N SER A 393 -3.79 8.70 -0.55
CA SER A 393 -3.21 7.46 -0.03
C SER A 393 -2.02 7.04 -0.89
N ILE A 394 -0.86 6.87 -0.27
CA ILE A 394 0.33 6.34 -0.93
C ILE A 394 0.30 4.82 -0.86
N GLY A 395 0.34 4.16 -2.01
CA GLY A 395 0.32 2.71 -2.15
C GLY A 395 1.69 2.08 -1.93
N VAL A 396 2.16 2.07 -0.70
CA VAL A 396 3.54 1.71 -0.33
C VAL A 396 3.93 0.28 -0.67
N GLU A 397 3.00 -0.67 -0.76
CA GLU A 397 3.33 -2.06 -1.11
C GLU A 397 3.89 -2.18 -2.54
N ARG A 398 3.41 -1.33 -3.46
CA ARG A 398 3.95 -1.27 -4.82
C ARG A 398 5.33 -0.60 -4.84
N ILE A 399 5.52 0.44 -4.04
CA ILE A 399 6.82 1.10 -3.84
C ILE A 399 7.83 0.09 -3.26
N PHE A 400 7.43 -0.71 -2.27
CA PHE A 400 8.28 -1.75 -1.71
C PHE A 400 8.67 -2.81 -2.75
N SER A 401 7.73 -3.23 -3.62
CA SER A 401 8.04 -4.17 -4.71
C SER A 401 9.10 -3.61 -5.67
N VAL A 402 9.05 -2.31 -5.96
CA VAL A 402 10.08 -1.60 -6.77
C VAL A 402 11.42 -1.63 -6.08
N MET A 403 11.46 -1.26 -4.80
CA MET A 403 12.69 -1.21 -4.01
C MET A 403 13.29 -2.60 -3.79
N GLU A 404 12.47 -3.62 -3.57
CA GLU A 404 12.92 -5.02 -3.47
C GLU A 404 13.52 -5.51 -4.81
N ALA A 405 12.96 -5.09 -5.95
CA ALA A 405 13.52 -5.40 -7.26
C ALA A 405 14.90 -4.73 -7.47
N LYS A 406 15.07 -3.46 -7.09
CA LYS A 406 16.36 -2.76 -7.11
C LYS A 406 17.40 -3.44 -6.22
N LEU A 407 17.00 -3.91 -5.02
CA LEU A 407 17.87 -4.67 -4.13
C LEU A 407 18.32 -5.99 -4.78
N ALA A 408 17.40 -6.74 -5.39
CA ALA A 408 17.68 -8.02 -6.04
C ALA A 408 18.58 -7.86 -7.28
N ALA A 409 18.50 -6.73 -7.98
CA ALA A 409 19.37 -6.39 -9.11
C ALA A 409 20.79 -6.00 -8.67
N GLY A 410 21.03 -5.80 -7.36
CA GLY A 410 22.34 -5.35 -6.84
C GLY A 410 22.54 -3.83 -6.90
N ASP A 411 21.53 -3.07 -7.31
CA ASP A 411 21.61 -1.60 -7.43
C ASP A 411 21.53 -0.91 -6.04
N MET A 412 21.24 -1.68 -4.99
CA MET A 412 21.11 -1.16 -3.63
C MET A 412 21.69 -2.13 -2.61
N HIS A 413 22.47 -1.60 -1.65
CA HIS A 413 22.92 -2.35 -0.48
C HIS A 413 22.17 -1.88 0.76
N VAL A 414 21.63 -2.84 1.51
CA VAL A 414 20.85 -2.56 2.72
C VAL A 414 21.54 -3.19 3.92
N ARG A 415 21.94 -2.36 4.86
CA ARG A 415 22.44 -2.78 6.16
C ARG A 415 21.25 -2.98 7.11
N THR A 416 21.09 -4.21 7.61
CA THR A 416 19.95 -4.60 8.47
C THR A 416 20.18 -4.34 9.96
N ASN A 417 21.44 -4.13 10.32
CA ASN A 417 21.90 -3.96 11.69
C ASN A 417 22.52 -2.56 11.82
N GLU A 418 22.11 -1.81 12.81
CA GLU A 418 22.60 -0.45 13.07
C GLU A 418 23.75 -0.40 14.08
N ILE A 419 24.34 -1.55 14.45
CA ILE A 419 25.46 -1.62 15.41
C ILE A 419 26.65 -0.83 14.87
N GLU A 420 27.17 0.06 15.68
CA GLU A 420 28.31 0.95 15.36
C GLU A 420 29.62 0.31 15.80
N VAL A 421 29.58 -0.44 16.92
CA VAL A 421 30.76 -0.99 17.56
C VAL A 421 30.54 -2.45 17.96
N TYR A 422 31.46 -3.34 17.60
CA TYR A 422 31.46 -4.71 18.08
C TYR A 422 32.61 -4.93 19.07
N VAL A 423 32.31 -5.52 20.25
CA VAL A 423 33.33 -5.79 21.26
C VAL A 423 33.90 -7.20 21.10
N ILE A 424 35.15 -7.30 20.67
CA ILE A 424 35.86 -8.53 20.33
C ILE A 424 36.81 -8.94 21.47
N SER A 425 36.89 -10.21 21.76
CA SER A 425 37.97 -10.76 22.57
C SER A 425 38.93 -11.59 21.70
N ALA A 426 40.22 -11.29 21.80
CA ALA A 426 41.27 -12.05 21.12
C ALA A 426 41.54 -13.40 21.80
N GLN A 427 41.23 -13.52 23.09
CA GLN A 427 41.56 -14.68 23.95
C GLN A 427 40.33 -15.16 24.72
N LYS A 428 40.49 -16.28 25.45
CA LYS A 428 39.46 -16.87 26.31
C LYS A 428 39.26 -16.07 27.60
N ASN A 429 38.11 -16.24 28.26
CA ASN A 429 37.77 -15.70 29.58
C ASN A 429 37.61 -14.17 29.66
N PHE A 430 37.27 -13.52 28.56
CA PHE A 430 36.98 -12.07 28.51
C PHE A 430 35.49 -11.73 28.46
N LEU A 431 34.59 -12.65 28.80
CA LEU A 431 33.15 -12.41 28.72
C LEU A 431 32.71 -11.21 29.57
N GLU A 432 33.13 -11.16 30.82
CA GLU A 432 32.74 -10.09 31.75
C GLU A 432 33.29 -8.75 31.32
N GLU A 433 34.52 -8.67 30.81
CA GLU A 433 35.10 -7.42 30.32
C GLU A 433 34.40 -6.93 29.05
N ARG A 434 34.07 -7.85 28.12
CA ARG A 434 33.21 -7.47 26.97
C ARG A 434 31.87 -6.90 27.43
N MET A 435 31.22 -7.53 28.42
CA MET A 435 29.95 -7.05 28.98
C MET A 435 30.11 -5.66 29.63
N ARG A 436 31.20 -5.39 30.36
CA ARG A 436 31.45 -4.07 30.96
C ARG A 436 31.57 -3.00 29.87
N ILE A 437 32.36 -3.27 28.81
CA ILE A 437 32.55 -2.32 27.72
C ILE A 437 31.24 -2.10 26.95
N CYS A 438 30.48 -3.15 26.64
CA CYS A 438 29.16 -2.98 26.01
C CYS A 438 28.23 -2.13 26.88
N ASN A 439 28.21 -2.35 28.20
CA ASN A 439 27.40 -1.54 29.11
C ASN A 439 27.83 -0.07 29.11
N GLU A 440 29.13 0.23 29.09
CA GLU A 440 29.64 1.59 28.99
C GLU A 440 29.23 2.26 27.67
N LEU A 441 29.36 1.56 26.54
CA LEU A 441 28.95 2.04 25.22
C LEU A 441 27.45 2.30 25.18
N TRP A 442 26.61 1.37 25.65
CA TRP A 442 25.16 1.53 25.73
C TRP A 442 24.74 2.71 26.60
N ASN A 443 25.37 2.89 27.77
CA ASN A 443 25.10 4.03 28.67
C ASN A 443 25.47 5.36 28.01
N ALA A 444 26.43 5.36 27.09
CA ALA A 444 26.78 6.53 26.26
C ALA A 444 25.91 6.69 25.01
N GLY A 445 24.90 5.86 24.81
CA GLY A 445 24.01 5.90 23.65
C GLY A 445 24.60 5.29 22.37
N ILE A 446 25.76 4.63 22.44
CA ILE A 446 26.45 4.00 21.31
C ILE A 446 25.87 2.61 21.08
N LYS A 447 25.49 2.30 19.85
CA LYS A 447 24.94 0.99 19.46
C LYS A 447 26.06 -0.05 19.40
N ALA A 448 26.14 -0.91 20.40
CA ALA A 448 27.21 -1.88 20.54
C ALA A 448 26.67 -3.31 20.67
N GLU A 449 27.47 -4.29 20.22
CA GLU A 449 27.18 -5.71 20.29
C GLU A 449 28.41 -6.53 20.67
N GLN A 450 28.19 -7.72 21.21
CA GLN A 450 29.22 -8.71 21.48
C GLN A 450 28.74 -10.14 21.21
N SER A 451 29.66 -11.09 21.09
CA SER A 451 29.30 -12.51 21.02
C SER A 451 28.71 -13.02 22.35
N TYR A 452 27.59 -13.73 22.30
CA TYR A 452 27.02 -14.42 23.47
C TYR A 452 27.77 -15.68 23.88
N LYS A 453 28.77 -16.15 23.08
CA LYS A 453 29.63 -17.26 23.45
C LYS A 453 30.66 -16.81 24.49
N LYS A 454 30.91 -17.67 25.51
CA LYS A 454 31.93 -17.39 26.54
C LYS A 454 33.32 -17.17 25.93
N ASN A 455 33.69 -18.06 25.00
CA ASN A 455 35.01 -18.07 24.34
C ASN A 455 34.84 -18.12 22.80
N PRO A 456 34.46 -17.03 22.14
CA PRO A 456 34.31 -16.97 20.69
C PRO A 456 35.69 -16.95 20.01
N LYS A 457 35.82 -17.53 18.82
CA LYS A 457 37.04 -17.37 18.00
C LYS A 457 37.11 -15.96 17.44
N MET A 458 38.29 -15.34 17.48
CA MET A 458 38.47 -13.95 16.97
C MET A 458 38.05 -13.82 15.49
N LEU A 459 38.46 -14.76 14.65
CA LEU A 459 38.08 -14.74 13.22
C LEU A 459 36.57 -14.74 13.01
N THR A 460 35.81 -15.53 13.76
CA THR A 460 34.33 -15.57 13.64
C THR A 460 33.70 -14.26 14.05
N GLN A 461 34.28 -13.54 15.04
CA GLN A 461 33.79 -12.22 15.46
C GLN A 461 34.07 -11.17 14.38
N LEU A 462 35.26 -11.21 13.74
CA LEU A 462 35.59 -10.31 12.61
C LEU A 462 34.73 -10.59 11.38
N GLN A 463 34.51 -11.85 11.03
CA GLN A 463 33.60 -12.23 9.94
C GLN A 463 32.19 -11.72 10.18
N HIS A 464 31.69 -11.79 11.42
CA HIS A 464 30.40 -11.20 11.79
C HIS A 464 30.37 -9.69 11.54
N CYS A 465 31.44 -8.96 11.93
CA CYS A 465 31.52 -7.53 11.66
C CYS A 465 31.51 -7.22 10.15
N GLU A 466 32.23 -8.00 9.34
CA GLU A 466 32.28 -7.82 7.87
C GLU A 466 30.91 -8.13 7.25
N GLU A 467 30.25 -9.23 7.65
CA GLU A 467 28.94 -9.67 7.15
C GLU A 467 27.84 -8.66 7.44
N TYR A 468 27.82 -8.11 8.64
CA TYR A 468 26.79 -7.12 9.06
C TYR A 468 27.20 -5.67 8.82
N GLY A 469 28.36 -5.43 8.22
CA GLY A 469 28.84 -4.08 7.90
C GLY A 469 29.09 -3.20 9.12
N ILE A 470 29.47 -3.80 10.26
CA ILE A 470 29.79 -3.06 11.49
C ILE A 470 31.10 -2.28 11.28
N PRO A 471 31.12 -0.96 11.43
CA PRO A 471 32.30 -0.17 11.03
C PRO A 471 33.48 -0.30 11.99
N LEU A 472 33.25 -0.39 13.30
CA LEU A 472 34.28 -0.36 14.31
C LEU A 472 34.24 -1.61 15.21
N ALA A 473 35.39 -2.03 15.67
CA ALA A 473 35.50 -3.05 16.71
C ALA A 473 36.46 -2.62 17.81
N VAL A 474 36.09 -2.90 19.07
CA VAL A 474 36.99 -2.80 20.23
C VAL A 474 37.55 -4.17 20.47
N VAL A 475 38.86 -4.33 20.35
CA VAL A 475 39.55 -5.61 20.51
C VAL A 475 40.23 -5.66 21.87
N LEU A 476 39.89 -6.69 22.66
CA LEU A 476 40.42 -6.94 24.00
C LEU A 476 41.45 -8.03 23.95
N GLY A 477 42.64 -7.72 24.44
CA GLY A 477 43.72 -8.66 24.70
C GLY A 477 44.23 -8.57 26.11
N GLU A 478 44.83 -9.62 26.63
CA GLU A 478 45.34 -9.67 28.02
C GLU A 478 46.50 -8.69 28.26
N SER A 479 47.42 -8.59 27.30
CA SER A 479 48.57 -7.68 27.33
C SER A 479 48.14 -6.24 27.29
N GLU A 480 47.12 -5.93 26.47
CA GLU A 480 46.58 -4.58 26.31
C GLU A 480 45.87 -4.13 27.59
N LEU A 481 45.03 -4.96 28.16
CA LEU A 481 44.31 -4.62 29.40
C LEU A 481 45.24 -4.44 30.60
N LYS A 482 46.33 -5.28 30.71
CA LYS A 482 47.35 -5.08 31.73
C LYS A 482 48.09 -3.73 31.62
N ARG A 483 48.24 -3.21 30.41
CA ARG A 483 48.80 -1.88 30.13
C ARG A 483 47.78 -0.73 30.22
N GLY A 484 46.52 -1.03 30.53
CA GLY A 484 45.44 -0.04 30.56
C GLY A 484 45.04 0.52 29.23
N VAL A 485 45.23 -0.24 28.12
CA VAL A 485 44.89 0.14 26.77
C VAL A 485 43.91 -0.86 26.15
N VAL A 486 43.22 -0.43 25.11
CA VAL A 486 42.38 -1.28 24.22
C VAL A 486 42.70 -0.92 22.77
N LYS A 487 42.38 -1.81 21.84
CA LYS A 487 42.54 -1.54 20.42
C LYS A 487 41.20 -1.21 19.78
N ILE A 488 41.15 -0.14 19.00
CA ILE A 488 40.05 0.13 18.08
C ILE A 488 40.47 -0.31 16.70
N ARG A 489 39.66 -1.16 16.08
CA ARG A 489 39.86 -1.62 14.72
C ARG A 489 38.78 -1.05 13.82
N HIS A 490 39.18 -0.45 12.71
CA HIS A 490 38.28 -0.09 11.62
C HIS A 490 38.13 -1.31 10.70
N ILE A 491 36.93 -1.86 10.58
CA ILE A 491 36.71 -3.17 9.92
C ILE A 491 37.06 -3.11 8.43
N LYS A 492 36.58 -2.09 7.70
CA LYS A 492 36.78 -1.95 6.26
C LYS A 492 38.26 -1.77 5.87
N SER A 493 38.99 -0.87 6.56
CA SER A 493 40.41 -0.61 6.28
C SER A 493 41.35 -1.59 6.98
N ARG A 494 40.86 -2.38 7.96
CA ARG A 494 41.61 -3.28 8.82
C ARG A 494 42.69 -2.59 9.67
N SER A 495 42.68 -1.26 9.76
CA SER A 495 43.59 -0.51 10.61
C SER A 495 43.24 -0.71 12.08
N GLU A 496 44.26 -0.84 12.93
CA GLU A 496 44.13 -0.97 14.38
C GLU A 496 44.97 0.10 15.06
N GLU A 497 44.42 0.67 16.15
CA GLU A 497 45.08 1.68 16.94
C GLU A 497 44.90 1.39 18.44
N GLU A 498 45.97 1.47 19.20
CA GLU A 498 45.93 1.34 20.67
C GLU A 498 45.57 2.68 21.30
N ILE A 499 44.56 2.65 22.16
CA ILE A 499 44.11 3.83 22.91
C ILE A 499 44.06 3.55 24.41
N PRO A 500 44.29 4.54 25.25
CA PRO A 500 44.07 4.41 26.70
C PRO A 500 42.62 4.01 26.98
N ARG A 501 42.41 3.02 27.85
CA ARG A 501 41.08 2.49 28.21
C ARG A 501 40.12 3.59 28.67
N GLY A 502 40.64 4.60 29.46
CA GLY A 502 39.82 5.71 29.94
C GLY A 502 39.37 6.72 28.86
N LYS A 503 39.94 6.64 27.64
CA LYS A 503 39.55 7.50 26.50
C LYS A 503 38.63 6.79 25.51
N LEU A 504 38.26 5.53 25.75
CA LEU A 504 37.52 4.70 24.83
C LEU A 504 36.23 5.38 24.30
N LEU A 505 35.40 5.90 25.19
CA LEU A 505 34.13 6.55 24.82
C LEU A 505 34.33 7.76 23.92
N ALA A 506 35.27 8.65 24.29
CA ALA A 506 35.54 9.86 23.52
C ALA A 506 36.03 9.53 22.10
N GLU A 507 36.97 8.60 21.96
CA GLU A 507 37.53 8.15 20.70
C GLU A 507 36.46 7.44 19.81
N ILE A 508 35.64 6.57 20.39
CA ILE A 508 34.56 5.92 19.64
C ILE A 508 33.54 6.95 19.15
N THR A 509 33.12 7.90 20.00
CA THR A 509 32.16 8.95 19.64
C THR A 509 32.69 9.81 18.48
N GLU A 510 33.96 10.22 18.53
CA GLU A 510 34.59 11.00 17.47
C GLU A 510 34.65 10.23 16.15
N ARG A 511 35.04 8.95 16.20
CA ARG A 511 35.14 8.09 15.00
C ARG A 511 33.77 7.85 14.36
N ILE A 512 32.71 7.60 15.15
CA ILE A 512 31.33 7.46 14.66
C ILE A 512 30.87 8.77 13.99
N ALA A 513 31.12 9.93 14.62
CA ALA A 513 30.76 11.22 14.03
C ALA A 513 31.46 11.49 12.69
N ASN A 514 32.72 11.06 12.55
CA ASN A 514 33.47 11.19 11.32
C ASN A 514 32.99 10.22 10.22
N LEU A 515 32.57 9.00 10.58
CA LEU A 515 31.96 8.04 9.64
C LEU A 515 30.64 8.59 9.08
N GLY A 516 29.78 9.14 9.92
CA GLY A 516 28.51 9.75 9.49
C GLY A 516 28.70 10.93 8.50
N LYS A 517 29.75 11.73 8.66
CA LYS A 517 30.09 12.82 7.72
C LYS A 517 30.54 12.31 6.35
N ILE A 518 31.24 11.17 6.31
CA ILE A 518 31.72 10.55 5.05
C ILE A 518 30.52 9.97 4.29
N GLU A 519 29.57 9.32 4.97
CA GLU A 519 28.35 8.78 4.33
C GLU A 519 27.44 9.87 3.79
N MET A 520 27.29 11.01 4.47
CA MET A 520 26.51 12.15 3.98
C MET A 520 27.16 12.80 2.72
N ASN A 521 28.47 12.87 2.65
CA ASN A 521 29.19 13.44 1.50
C ASN A 521 29.33 12.44 0.33
N GLY A 522 29.17 11.15 0.56
CA GLY A 522 29.25 10.09 -0.46
C GLY A 522 27.97 9.87 -1.26
N ASN A 523 26.82 10.26 -0.75
CA ASN A 523 25.50 10.14 -1.41
C ASN A 523 25.19 11.32 -2.37
N GLY A 524 26.14 12.19 -2.62
CA GLY A 524 26.03 13.38 -3.50
C GLY A 524 26.74 13.24 -4.84
N LYS A 525 27.03 12.00 -5.31
CA LYS A 525 27.59 11.78 -6.65
C LYS A 525 26.81 10.74 -7.42
#